data_d709220f9b9e8e46ef26256d3749901e
#
_entry.id   d709220f9b9e8e46ef26256d3749901e
#
_cell.length_a   1.000
_cell.length_b   1.000
_cell.length_c   1.000
_cell.angle_alpha   90.00
_cell.angle_beta   90.00
_cell.angle_gamma   90.00
#
_symmetry.space_group_name_H-M   'P 1'
#
loop_
_entity.id
_entity.type
_entity.pdbx_description
1 polymer ?
#
loop_
_entity_poly.entity_id
_entity_poly.type
_entity_poly.pdbx_seq_one_letter_code
_entity_poly.pdbx_strand_id
1 'polypeptide(L)'
;VVVATPTTNIENFLDREQFAEDIALLKQFKFEQGELVIHTDSTVMPPKRKDWSVLSYMMDRKFTRQQFTVWLNSIEPSLVGKTPVFQTWRPVTPIDPKKVISSVTLTRAVVDSKTVALNKELQQRHKVADRKVFFCGSWSCDGLPILESAVTSAMHIAEIFGAPLPFVGLKPKVEVAPQLGY
;
A
#
# COMPACT_ATOMS: atom_id res chain seq x y z
N VAL A 1 5.18 -4.86 22.92
CA VAL A 1 5.66 -5.34 21.62
C VAL A 1 4.83 -4.68 20.52
N VAL A 2 5.46 -4.22 19.44
CA VAL A 2 4.78 -3.72 18.24
C VAL A 2 5.05 -4.68 17.09
N VAL A 3 3.99 -5.18 16.45
CA VAL A 3 4.05 -6.07 15.29
C VAL A 3 3.70 -5.24 14.04
N ALA A 4 4.68 -5.00 13.18
CA ALA A 4 4.58 -4.17 11.98
C ALA A 4 4.68 -5.00 10.69
N THR A 5 4.05 -6.18 10.68
CA THR A 5 4.04 -7.11 9.54
C THR A 5 2.63 -7.27 8.97
N PRO A 6 2.47 -7.80 7.76
CA PRO A 6 1.17 -8.28 7.28
C PRO A 6 0.56 -9.30 8.25
N THR A 7 -0.76 -9.36 8.32
CA THR A 7 -1.46 -10.27 9.25
C THR A 7 -1.51 -11.73 8.76
N THR A 8 -1.04 -11.98 7.56
CA THR A 8 -0.87 -13.34 7.03
C THR A 8 0.10 -14.11 7.93
N ASN A 9 -0.30 -15.24 8.47
CA ASN A 9 0.49 -16.05 9.41
C ASN A 9 0.69 -15.42 10.80
N ILE A 10 -0.19 -14.53 11.24
CA ILE A 10 -0.08 -13.88 12.55
C ILE A 10 -0.09 -14.89 13.70
N GLU A 11 -0.74 -16.03 13.53
CA GLU A 11 -0.75 -17.14 14.49
C GLU A 11 0.61 -17.82 14.71
N ASN A 12 1.60 -17.51 13.88
CA ASN A 12 2.97 -18.00 14.09
C ASN A 12 3.78 -17.10 15.06
N PHE A 13 3.28 -15.90 15.33
CA PHE A 13 3.92 -14.89 16.17
C PHE A 13 3.24 -14.70 17.53
N LEU A 14 1.97 -15.11 17.63
CA LEU A 14 1.15 -14.92 18.82
C LEU A 14 0.74 -16.26 19.41
N ASP A 15 0.69 -16.31 20.73
CA ASP A 15 0.07 -17.41 21.45
C ASP A 15 -1.42 -17.48 21.09
N ARG A 16 -1.88 -18.65 20.63
CA ARG A 16 -3.22 -18.84 20.06
C ARG A 16 -4.34 -18.75 21.09
N GLU A 17 -4.07 -19.14 22.34
CA GLU A 17 -5.06 -19.09 23.40
C GLU A 17 -5.14 -17.66 23.96
N GLN A 18 -3.99 -17.11 24.31
CA GLN A 18 -3.90 -15.78 24.90
C GLN A 18 -4.40 -14.65 23.96
N PHE A 19 -4.17 -14.78 22.66
CA PHE A 19 -4.51 -13.76 21.65
C PHE A 19 -5.60 -14.21 20.66
N ALA A 20 -6.45 -15.16 21.05
CA ALA A 20 -7.49 -15.73 20.18
C ALA A 20 -8.37 -14.67 19.51
N GLU A 21 -8.81 -13.67 20.25
CA GLU A 21 -9.66 -12.59 19.74
C GLU A 21 -8.90 -11.65 18.78
N ASP A 22 -7.63 -11.32 19.09
CA ASP A 22 -6.82 -10.49 18.19
C ASP A 22 -6.53 -11.23 16.88
N ILE A 23 -6.20 -12.51 16.97
CA ILE A 23 -5.97 -13.36 15.80
C ILE A 23 -7.24 -13.44 14.94
N ALA A 24 -8.41 -13.61 15.56
CA ALA A 24 -9.69 -13.65 14.86
C ALA A 24 -10.01 -12.34 14.14
N LEU A 25 -9.70 -11.19 14.74
CA LEU A 25 -9.83 -9.87 14.10
C LEU A 25 -8.83 -9.72 12.96
N LEU A 26 -7.55 -9.99 13.21
CA LEU A 26 -6.47 -9.77 12.26
C LEU A 26 -6.59 -10.64 11.00
N LYS A 27 -7.13 -11.85 11.12
CA LYS A 27 -7.43 -12.73 9.98
C LYS A 27 -8.53 -12.22 9.05
N GLN A 28 -9.31 -11.24 9.45
CA GLN A 28 -10.34 -10.65 8.58
C GLN A 28 -9.76 -9.63 7.59
N PHE A 29 -8.56 -9.12 7.85
CA PHE A 29 -7.85 -8.28 6.88
C PHE A 29 -7.40 -9.13 5.69
N LYS A 30 -7.76 -8.69 4.50
CA LYS A 30 -7.48 -9.42 3.27
C LYS A 30 -6.17 -8.98 2.65
N PHE A 31 -5.48 -9.95 2.07
CA PHE A 31 -4.27 -9.70 1.30
C PHE A 31 -4.34 -10.47 -0.01
N GLU A 32 -3.78 -9.89 -1.07
CA GLU A 32 -3.63 -10.56 -2.35
C GLU A 32 -2.17 -10.60 -2.77
N GLN A 33 -1.79 -11.69 -3.41
CA GLN A 33 -0.50 -11.80 -4.08
C GLN A 33 -0.59 -11.26 -5.50
N GLY A 34 0.47 -10.64 -5.96
CA GLY A 34 0.61 -10.17 -7.30
C GLY A 34 2.06 -10.01 -7.70
N GLU A 35 2.28 -10.05 -9.00
CA GLU A 35 3.58 -9.79 -9.59
C GLU A 35 3.77 -8.28 -9.74
N LEU A 36 4.93 -7.80 -9.29
CA LEU A 36 5.43 -6.46 -9.55
C LEU A 36 6.58 -6.57 -10.53
N VAL A 37 6.47 -5.93 -11.68
CA VAL A 37 7.48 -5.98 -12.74
C VAL A 37 8.06 -4.59 -12.98
N ILE A 38 9.39 -4.49 -12.96
CA ILE A 38 10.13 -3.31 -13.44
C ILE A 38 10.57 -3.61 -14.86
N HIS A 39 10.24 -2.75 -15.81
CA HIS A 39 10.46 -3.01 -17.23
C HIS A 39 10.55 -1.73 -18.07
N THR A 40 10.93 -1.88 -19.34
CA THR A 40 10.99 -0.80 -20.34
C THR A 40 9.93 -0.94 -21.43
N ASP A 41 8.96 -1.83 -21.27
CA ASP A 41 7.92 -2.07 -22.27
C ASP A 41 6.81 -1.02 -22.18
N SER A 42 6.72 -0.17 -23.17
CA SER A 42 5.70 0.91 -23.24
C SER A 42 4.33 0.45 -23.74
N THR A 43 4.15 -0.83 -24.11
CA THR A 43 2.83 -1.35 -24.56
C THR A 43 1.79 -1.36 -23.43
N VAL A 44 2.21 -1.25 -22.18
CA VAL A 44 1.34 -1.11 -21.01
C VAL A 44 0.80 0.30 -20.80
N MET A 45 1.28 1.27 -21.58
CA MET A 45 0.89 2.67 -21.53
C MET A 45 -0.04 3.04 -22.71
N PRO A 46 -0.78 4.17 -22.63
CA PRO A 46 -1.52 4.68 -23.76
C PRO A 46 -0.66 4.81 -25.03
N PRO A 47 -1.20 4.56 -26.24
CA PRO A 47 -0.42 4.59 -27.47
C PRO A 47 0.24 5.93 -27.76
N LYS A 48 -0.40 7.03 -27.37
CA LYS A 48 0.15 8.38 -27.56
C LYS A 48 0.87 8.84 -26.31
N ARG A 49 2.16 9.16 -26.41
CA ARG A 49 2.98 9.60 -25.28
C ARG A 49 2.43 10.83 -24.55
N LYS A 50 1.74 11.72 -25.25
CA LYS A 50 1.10 12.89 -24.62
C LYS A 50 -0.01 12.54 -23.63
N ASP A 51 -0.56 11.32 -23.75
CA ASP A 51 -1.63 10.82 -22.89
C ASP A 51 -1.06 10.01 -21.68
N TRP A 52 0.28 9.95 -21.53
CA TRP A 52 0.91 9.28 -20.41
C TRP A 52 0.78 10.13 -19.15
N SER A 53 0.39 9.47 -18.07
CA SER A 53 0.41 10.04 -16.73
C SER A 53 1.39 9.28 -15.83
N VAL A 54 1.71 9.87 -14.69
CA VAL A 54 2.56 9.24 -13.66
C VAL A 54 2.04 7.86 -13.30
N LEU A 55 0.73 7.75 -13.15
CA LEU A 55 0.03 6.53 -12.78
C LEU A 55 -1.06 6.24 -13.81
N SER A 56 -0.99 5.07 -14.41
CA SER A 56 -1.96 4.58 -15.37
C SER A 56 -2.63 3.31 -14.87
N TYR A 57 -3.96 3.27 -14.94
CA TYR A 57 -4.75 2.09 -14.66
C TYR A 57 -5.26 1.46 -15.95
N MET A 58 -5.20 0.14 -16.03
CA MET A 58 -5.78 -0.63 -17.10
C MET A 58 -6.59 -1.79 -16.51
N MET A 59 -7.74 -2.06 -17.12
CA MET A 59 -8.58 -3.21 -16.76
C MET A 59 -8.74 -4.12 -17.97
N ASP A 60 -8.92 -5.39 -17.72
CA ASP A 60 -9.32 -6.32 -18.78
C ASP A 60 -10.76 -6.02 -19.24
N ARG A 61 -11.14 -6.55 -20.42
CA ARG A 61 -12.48 -6.32 -20.99
C ARG A 61 -13.64 -6.84 -20.13
N LYS A 62 -13.37 -7.77 -19.21
CA LYS A 62 -14.36 -8.36 -18.30
C LYS A 62 -14.42 -7.62 -16.96
N PHE A 63 -13.58 -6.61 -16.75
CA PHE A 63 -13.43 -5.88 -15.48
C PHE A 63 -13.10 -6.77 -14.27
N THR A 64 -12.43 -7.91 -14.53
CA THR A 64 -12.06 -8.89 -13.51
C THR A 64 -10.62 -8.75 -13.05
N ARG A 65 -9.75 -8.19 -13.90
CA ARG A 65 -8.34 -7.99 -13.62
C ARG A 65 -7.97 -6.54 -13.87
N GLN A 66 -7.21 -5.99 -12.95
CA GLN A 66 -6.65 -4.64 -13.08
C GLN A 66 -5.14 -4.67 -12.95
N GLN A 67 -4.48 -3.85 -13.73
CA GLN A 67 -3.08 -3.49 -13.53
C GLN A 67 -3.00 -2.01 -13.20
N PHE A 68 -1.98 -1.62 -12.47
CA PHE A 68 -1.56 -0.23 -12.48
C PHE A 68 -0.08 -0.13 -12.81
N THR A 69 0.26 0.90 -13.54
CA THR A 69 1.61 1.17 -14.02
C THR A 69 2.05 2.54 -13.57
N VAL A 70 3.19 2.61 -12.91
CA VAL A 70 3.86 3.87 -12.57
C VAL A 70 4.94 4.12 -13.61
N TRP A 71 4.93 5.28 -14.22
CA TRP A 71 6.00 5.74 -15.10
C TRP A 71 7.11 6.40 -14.25
N LEU A 72 8.17 5.65 -13.98
CA LEU A 72 9.20 6.05 -13.01
C LEU A 72 9.98 7.30 -13.43
N ASN A 73 10.19 7.53 -14.73
CA ASN A 73 10.92 8.73 -15.20
C ASN A 73 10.20 10.05 -14.87
N SER A 74 8.92 10.01 -14.52
CA SER A 74 8.16 11.20 -14.16
C SER A 74 8.29 11.59 -12.68
N ILE A 75 8.80 10.67 -11.86
CA ILE A 75 8.93 10.88 -10.40
C ILE A 75 10.37 10.74 -9.90
N GLU A 76 11.25 10.09 -10.67
CA GLU A 76 12.65 9.86 -10.31
C GLU A 76 13.56 10.75 -11.17
N PRO A 77 14.14 11.83 -10.58
CA PRO A 77 14.95 12.81 -11.33
C PRO A 77 16.11 12.20 -12.09
N SER A 78 16.72 11.12 -11.55
CA SER A 78 17.84 10.44 -12.19
C SER A 78 17.50 9.74 -13.49
N LEU A 79 16.21 9.52 -13.76
CA LEU A 79 15.67 8.88 -14.97
C LEU A 79 15.16 9.87 -16.03
N VAL A 80 15.13 11.15 -15.75
CA VAL A 80 14.68 12.17 -16.70
C VAL A 80 15.52 12.14 -17.97
N GLY A 81 14.85 12.13 -19.13
CA GLY A 81 15.50 12.07 -20.45
C GLY A 81 16.07 10.72 -20.86
N LYS A 82 16.00 9.70 -20.00
CA LYS A 82 16.45 8.33 -20.31
C LYS A 82 15.32 7.47 -20.89
N THR A 83 15.67 6.24 -21.30
CA THR A 83 14.71 5.22 -21.71
C THR A 83 13.59 5.12 -20.68
N PRO A 84 12.30 5.12 -21.09
CA PRO A 84 11.19 4.96 -20.15
C PRO A 84 11.30 3.68 -19.34
N VAL A 85 11.15 3.82 -18.03
CA VAL A 85 11.09 2.71 -17.07
C VAL A 85 9.73 2.74 -16.38
N PHE A 86 9.12 1.58 -16.28
CA PHE A 86 7.80 1.38 -15.70
C PHE A 86 7.85 0.39 -14.55
N GLN A 87 7.01 0.61 -13.56
CA GLN A 87 6.70 -0.33 -12.51
C GLN A 87 5.24 -0.75 -12.67
N THR A 88 5.00 -2.00 -13.04
CA THR A 88 3.63 -2.51 -13.26
C THR A 88 3.27 -3.57 -12.25
N TRP A 89 2.16 -3.37 -11.57
CA TRP A 89 1.54 -4.32 -10.66
C TRP A 89 0.48 -5.13 -11.40
N ARG A 90 0.58 -6.47 -11.32
CA ARG A 90 -0.35 -7.44 -11.91
C ARG A 90 -0.61 -7.16 -13.40
N PRO A 91 0.40 -7.27 -14.26
CA PRO A 91 0.22 -7.00 -15.70
C PRO A 91 -0.98 -7.75 -16.28
N VAL A 92 -1.90 -7.03 -16.90
CA VAL A 92 -3.01 -7.59 -17.71
C VAL A 92 -2.51 -7.82 -19.13
N THR A 93 -1.73 -6.87 -19.64
CA THR A 93 -1.02 -7.00 -20.91
C THR A 93 0.30 -7.73 -20.67
N PRO A 94 0.62 -8.80 -21.41
CA PRO A 94 1.93 -9.44 -21.31
C PRO A 94 3.06 -8.47 -21.59
N ILE A 95 4.05 -8.45 -20.71
CA ILE A 95 5.27 -7.64 -20.86
C ILE A 95 6.29 -8.48 -21.64
N ASP A 96 6.96 -7.87 -22.65
CA ASP A 96 8.03 -8.52 -23.39
C ASP A 96 9.15 -8.96 -22.43
N PRO A 97 9.47 -10.26 -22.32
CA PRO A 97 10.51 -10.75 -21.42
C PRO A 97 11.88 -10.10 -21.63
N LYS A 98 12.19 -9.65 -22.85
CA LYS A 98 13.46 -8.98 -23.17
C LYS A 98 13.53 -7.55 -22.58
N LYS A 99 12.40 -7.00 -22.18
CA LYS A 99 12.30 -5.66 -21.61
C LYS A 99 12.12 -5.68 -20.09
N VAL A 100 12.03 -6.84 -19.48
CA VAL A 100 11.95 -6.99 -18.02
C VAL A 100 13.33 -6.72 -17.41
N ILE A 101 13.37 -5.82 -16.45
CA ILE A 101 14.55 -5.52 -15.64
C ILE A 101 14.55 -6.38 -14.38
N SER A 102 13.40 -6.47 -13.72
CA SER A 102 13.23 -7.24 -12.48
C SER A 102 11.76 -7.59 -12.29
N SER A 103 11.51 -8.71 -11.64
CA SER A 103 10.16 -9.14 -11.23
C SER A 103 10.21 -9.73 -9.83
N VAL A 104 9.16 -9.46 -9.04
CA VAL A 104 9.01 -10.01 -7.69
C VAL A 104 7.53 -10.24 -7.39
N THR A 105 7.23 -11.33 -6.71
CA THR A 105 5.89 -11.56 -6.15
C THR A 105 5.77 -10.91 -4.79
N LEU A 106 4.80 -10.01 -4.64
CA LEU A 106 4.51 -9.32 -3.39
C LEU A 106 3.10 -9.63 -2.91
N THR A 107 2.90 -9.47 -1.62
CA THR A 107 1.58 -9.53 -0.98
C THR A 107 1.19 -8.12 -0.56
N ARG A 108 0.00 -7.68 -0.96
CA ARG A 108 -0.54 -6.35 -0.66
C ARG A 108 -1.88 -6.45 0.05
N ALA A 109 -2.13 -5.53 0.97
CA ALA A 109 -3.43 -5.43 1.61
C ALA A 109 -4.52 -5.04 0.59
N VAL A 110 -5.67 -5.66 0.73
CA VAL A 110 -6.88 -5.34 -0.03
C VAL A 110 -7.80 -4.52 0.85
N VAL A 111 -8.16 -3.31 0.40
CA VAL A 111 -9.12 -2.46 1.09
C VAL A 111 -10.50 -2.72 0.51
N ASP A 112 -11.43 -3.09 1.38
CA ASP A 112 -12.84 -3.28 1.03
C ASP A 112 -13.75 -2.52 2.02
N SER A 113 -15.06 -2.63 1.85
CA SER A 113 -16.05 -1.96 2.69
C SER A 113 -15.98 -2.33 4.19
N LYS A 114 -15.37 -3.48 4.52
CA LYS A 114 -15.20 -3.93 5.91
C LYS A 114 -13.95 -3.38 6.57
N THR A 115 -12.95 -2.96 5.80
CA THR A 115 -11.64 -2.54 6.31
C THR A 115 -11.74 -1.39 7.31
N VAL A 116 -12.63 -0.41 7.06
CA VAL A 116 -12.84 0.72 7.97
C VAL A 116 -13.35 0.26 9.34
N ALA A 117 -14.29 -0.68 9.37
CA ALA A 117 -14.82 -1.22 10.62
C ALA A 117 -13.75 -2.02 11.39
N LEU A 118 -12.96 -2.83 10.66
CA LEU A 118 -11.85 -3.59 11.25
C LEU A 118 -10.78 -2.68 11.83
N ASN A 119 -10.41 -1.62 11.13
CA ASN A 119 -9.44 -0.63 11.63
C ASN A 119 -9.95 0.06 12.90
N LYS A 120 -11.22 0.46 12.91
CA LYS A 120 -11.83 1.06 14.09
C LYS A 120 -11.80 0.12 15.29
N GLU A 121 -12.15 -1.15 15.09
CA GLU A 121 -12.09 -2.16 16.15
C GLU A 121 -10.65 -2.38 16.63
N LEU A 122 -9.68 -2.48 15.72
CA LEU A 122 -8.27 -2.63 16.06
C LEU A 122 -7.77 -1.46 16.90
N GLN A 123 -8.10 -0.23 16.53
CA GLN A 123 -7.74 0.98 17.27
C GLN A 123 -8.38 1.01 18.67
N GLN A 124 -9.62 0.54 18.81
CA GLN A 124 -10.26 0.41 20.14
C GLN A 124 -9.53 -0.62 21.01
N ARG A 125 -9.15 -1.77 20.45
CA ARG A 125 -8.38 -2.79 21.14
C ARG A 125 -7.01 -2.28 21.60
N HIS A 126 -6.36 -1.41 20.82
CA HIS A 126 -5.10 -0.78 21.21
C HIS A 126 -5.21 0.12 22.46
N LYS A 127 -6.40 0.62 22.77
CA LYS A 127 -6.66 1.49 23.93
C LYS A 127 -7.02 0.72 25.22
N VAL A 128 -7.14 -0.59 25.14
CA VAL A 128 -7.41 -1.41 26.34
C VAL A 128 -6.24 -1.31 27.31
N ALA A 129 -6.55 -1.11 28.60
CA ALA A 129 -5.55 -1.02 29.65
C ALA A 129 -4.66 -2.28 29.71
N ASP A 130 -3.40 -2.10 30.09
CA ASP A 130 -2.40 -3.17 30.22
C ASP A 130 -2.08 -3.98 28.96
N ARG A 131 -2.52 -3.51 27.79
CA ARG A 131 -2.21 -4.15 26.53
C ARG A 131 -0.70 -4.20 26.29
N LYS A 132 -0.19 -5.38 25.88
CA LYS A 132 1.24 -5.63 25.68
C LYS A 132 1.63 -5.76 24.21
N VAL A 133 0.67 -6.02 23.31
CA VAL A 133 0.93 -6.23 21.88
C VAL A 133 0.09 -5.27 21.05
N PHE A 134 0.74 -4.57 20.14
CA PHE A 134 0.16 -3.56 19.26
C PHE A 134 0.48 -3.90 17.81
N PHE A 135 -0.37 -3.50 16.90
CA PHE A 135 -0.26 -3.84 15.47
C PHE A 135 -0.29 -2.57 14.62
N CYS A 136 0.64 -2.44 13.70
CA CYS A 136 0.67 -1.34 12.74
C CYS A 136 1.13 -1.81 11.36
N GLY A 137 0.96 -0.96 10.38
CA GLY A 137 1.32 -1.21 8.98
C GLY A 137 0.37 -0.51 8.04
N SER A 138 0.65 -0.50 6.75
CA SER A 138 -0.19 0.17 5.76
C SER A 138 -1.63 -0.37 5.70
N TRP A 139 -1.86 -1.57 6.17
CA TRP A 139 -3.16 -2.25 6.22
C TRP A 139 -4.04 -1.84 7.41
N SER A 140 -3.44 -1.28 8.45
CA SER A 140 -4.11 -0.95 9.72
C SER A 140 -4.52 0.51 9.84
N CYS A 141 -4.67 1.20 8.72
CA CYS A 141 -5.15 2.56 8.63
C CYS A 141 -6.18 2.69 7.52
N ASP A 142 -7.09 3.66 7.63
CA ASP A 142 -8.09 3.89 6.61
C ASP A 142 -7.46 4.47 5.34
N GLY A 143 -8.08 4.21 4.20
CA GLY A 143 -7.63 4.66 2.89
C GLY A 143 -6.75 3.65 2.15
N LEU A 144 -5.90 4.14 1.25
CA LEU A 144 -5.02 3.27 0.45
C LEU A 144 -3.86 2.73 1.29
N PRO A 145 -3.48 1.43 1.13
CA PRO A 145 -2.39 0.82 1.87
C PRO A 145 -1.02 1.24 1.29
N ILE A 146 -0.63 2.48 1.53
CA ILE A 146 0.61 3.11 1.09
C ILE A 146 1.53 3.43 2.28
N LEU A 147 2.72 3.97 2.01
CA LEU A 147 3.70 4.32 3.05
C LEU A 147 3.14 5.32 4.06
N GLU A 148 2.36 6.30 3.61
CA GLU A 148 1.70 7.29 4.49
C GLU A 148 0.78 6.60 5.51
N SER A 149 -0.01 5.61 5.07
CA SER A 149 -0.87 4.84 5.96
C SER A 149 -0.07 4.03 6.98
N ALA A 150 1.09 3.50 6.57
CA ALA A 150 1.98 2.79 7.50
C ALA A 150 2.54 3.73 8.57
N VAL A 151 2.99 4.93 8.17
CA VAL A 151 3.48 5.96 9.12
C VAL A 151 2.36 6.40 10.05
N THR A 152 1.17 6.72 9.52
CA THR A 152 0.02 7.14 10.32
C THR A 152 -0.36 6.08 11.36
N SER A 153 -0.38 4.80 10.97
CA SER A 153 -0.68 3.71 11.92
C SER A 153 0.36 3.58 13.03
N ALA A 154 1.64 3.78 12.70
CA ALA A 154 2.73 3.78 13.69
C ALA A 154 2.63 4.99 14.63
N MET A 155 2.25 6.16 14.12
CA MET A 155 2.03 7.37 14.92
C MET A 155 0.91 7.16 15.95
N HIS A 156 -0.21 6.51 15.59
CA HIS A 156 -1.26 6.18 16.53
C HIS A 156 -0.75 5.31 17.71
N ILE A 157 0.16 4.36 17.44
CA ILE A 157 0.77 3.57 18.49
C ILE A 157 1.72 4.41 19.35
N ALA A 158 2.51 5.29 18.72
CA ALA A 158 3.41 6.19 19.43
C ALA A 158 2.65 7.13 20.38
N GLU A 159 1.50 7.66 19.97
CA GLU A 159 0.60 8.47 20.80
C GLU A 159 0.10 7.70 22.04
N ILE A 160 -0.28 6.43 21.88
CA ILE A 160 -0.71 5.57 23.00
C ILE A 160 0.43 5.42 24.02
N PHE A 161 1.68 5.37 23.57
CA PHE A 161 2.86 5.29 24.44
C PHE A 161 3.30 6.64 25.02
N GLY A 162 2.64 7.75 24.64
CA GLY A 162 3.08 9.10 24.99
C GLY A 162 4.43 9.48 24.38
N ALA A 163 4.85 8.81 23.32
CA ALA A 163 6.11 9.10 22.64
C ALA A 163 5.97 10.38 21.80
N PRO A 164 7.02 11.26 21.80
CA PRO A 164 7.00 12.44 20.95
C PRO A 164 7.00 12.02 19.46
N LEU A 165 6.13 12.65 18.67
CA LEU A 165 6.11 12.43 17.23
C LEU A 165 7.25 13.22 16.56
N PRO A 166 8.09 12.59 15.72
CA PRO A 166 9.25 13.27 15.12
C PRO A 166 8.86 14.37 14.11
N PHE A 167 7.57 14.42 13.73
CA PHE A 167 7.04 15.36 12.72
C PHE A 167 6.19 16.48 13.34
N VAL A 168 6.19 16.64 14.67
CA VAL A 168 5.48 17.74 15.33
C VAL A 168 6.08 19.07 14.88
N GLY A 169 5.30 19.89 14.19
CA GLY A 169 5.74 21.17 13.60
C GLY A 169 5.93 21.14 12.09
N LEU A 170 6.01 20.00 11.45
CA LEU A 170 5.88 19.90 10.00
C LEU A 170 4.39 20.00 9.65
N LYS A 171 3.87 21.21 9.46
CA LYS A 171 2.59 21.37 8.79
C LYS A 171 2.76 20.72 7.42
N PRO A 172 1.89 19.75 7.02
CA PRO A 172 1.93 19.27 5.65
C PRO A 172 1.74 20.50 4.76
N LYS A 173 2.72 20.78 3.88
CA LYS A 173 2.48 21.67 2.76
C LYS A 173 1.51 20.95 1.82
N VAL A 174 0.24 20.99 2.15
CA VAL A 174 -0.80 20.68 1.19
C VAL A 174 -0.86 21.90 0.26
N GLU A 175 0.03 21.95 -0.71
CA GLU A 175 -0.25 22.69 -1.92
C GLU A 175 -1.39 21.92 -2.59
N VAL A 176 -2.62 22.36 -2.31
CA VAL A 176 -3.78 21.94 -3.09
C VAL A 176 -3.47 22.40 -4.50
N ALA A 177 -3.17 21.44 -5.37
CA ALA A 177 -3.04 21.73 -6.80
C ALA A 177 -4.29 22.51 -7.22
N PRO A 178 -4.14 23.60 -7.98
CA PRO A 178 -5.28 24.38 -8.43
C PRO A 178 -6.25 23.42 -9.12
N GLN A 179 -7.51 23.43 -8.69
CA GLN A 179 -8.56 22.67 -9.35
C GLN A 179 -8.55 23.07 -10.81
N LEU A 180 -8.14 22.13 -11.66
CA LEU A 180 -8.31 22.27 -13.10
C LEU A 180 -9.82 22.35 -13.32
N GLY A 181 -10.32 23.58 -13.57
CA GLY A 181 -11.70 23.81 -13.96
C GLY A 181 -11.96 23.04 -15.26
N TYR A 182 -13.01 22.24 -15.24
CA TYR A 182 -13.59 21.59 -16.41
C TYR A 182 -14.43 22.62 -17.18
#